data_919fde645889d15040ebed494a6bc04d
#
_entry.id   919fde645889d15040ebed494a6bc04d
#
_cell.length_a   1.000
_cell.length_b   1.000
_cell.length_c   1.000
_cell.angle_alpha   90.00
_cell.angle_beta   90.00
_cell.angle_gamma   90.00
#
_symmetry.space_group_name_H-M   'P 1'
#
loop_
_entity.id
_entity.type
_entity.pdbx_description
1 polymer ?
#
loop_
_entity_poly.entity_id
_entity_poly.type
_entity_poly.pdbx_seq_one_letter_code
_entity_poly.pdbx_strand_id
1 'polypeptide(L)'
;MRFESEDDLDRETIAIQTFVRMFNGSYKKLDPNDIDYRVYDSDGKLISYAEVKGRKRNYVDAYPLPVAVRKLVKLADKRLNPVIIWACDDGIVYSKVKDLNGSIRWSGRIPRPQSYNDQELMAYFYKSNTFKFIPYDK
;
A
#
# COMPACT_ATOMS: atom_id res chain seq x y z
N MET A 1 7.82 16.72 6.57
CA MET A 1 6.47 16.16 6.77
C MET A 1 5.69 16.23 5.48
N ARG A 2 5.08 15.14 5.10
CA ARG A 2 4.24 15.10 3.92
C ARG A 2 2.78 15.25 4.33
N PHE A 3 2.08 16.18 3.72
CA PHE A 3 0.66 16.33 3.91
C PHE A 3 -0.06 15.51 2.84
N GLU A 4 -1.02 14.70 3.26
CA GLU A 4 -1.89 14.00 2.34
C GLU A 4 -2.93 14.99 1.80
N SER A 5 -3.14 14.98 0.49
CA SER A 5 -4.22 15.74 -0.11
C SER A 5 -5.55 15.03 0.12
N GLU A 6 -6.65 15.76 -0.07
CA GLU A 6 -7.98 15.17 -0.01
C GLU A 6 -8.15 14.06 -1.06
N ASP A 7 -7.60 14.26 -2.26
CA ASP A 7 -7.62 13.24 -3.31
C ASP A 7 -6.87 11.98 -2.90
N ASP A 8 -5.73 12.11 -2.21
CA ASP A 8 -4.97 10.97 -1.72
C ASP A 8 -5.76 10.17 -0.68
N LEU A 9 -6.44 10.86 0.25
CA LEU A 9 -7.27 10.20 1.26
C LEU A 9 -8.46 9.47 0.62
N ASP A 10 -9.11 10.07 -0.39
CA ASP A 10 -10.20 9.44 -1.12
C ASP A 10 -9.73 8.19 -1.86
N ARG A 11 -8.56 8.26 -2.49
CA ARG A 11 -7.94 7.14 -3.19
C ARG A 11 -7.67 5.98 -2.23
N GLU A 12 -7.10 6.26 -1.06
CA GLU A 12 -6.85 5.25 -0.03
C GLU A 12 -8.14 4.60 0.45
N THR A 13 -9.16 5.41 0.71
CA THR A 13 -10.45 4.93 1.21
C THR A 13 -11.11 3.99 0.21
N ILE A 14 -11.13 4.36 -1.06
CA ILE A 14 -11.68 3.52 -2.13
C ILE A 14 -10.89 2.21 -2.20
N ALA A 15 -9.58 2.28 -2.09
CA ALA A 15 -8.73 1.10 -2.17
C ALA A 15 -8.99 0.12 -1.03
N ILE A 16 -9.03 0.59 0.21
CA ILE A 16 -9.27 -0.30 1.35
C ILE A 16 -10.69 -0.87 1.33
N GLN A 17 -11.68 -0.08 0.92
CA GLN A 17 -13.04 -0.57 0.74
C GLN A 17 -13.12 -1.66 -0.30
N THR A 18 -12.42 -1.50 -1.42
CA THR A 18 -12.35 -2.51 -2.48
C THR A 18 -11.75 -3.81 -1.95
N PHE A 19 -10.69 -3.69 -1.16
CA PHE A 19 -10.03 -4.85 -0.58
C PHE A 19 -10.93 -5.62 0.38
N VAL A 20 -11.52 -4.95 1.37
CA VAL A 20 -12.33 -5.64 2.39
C VAL A 20 -13.66 -6.17 1.84
N ARG A 21 -14.17 -5.58 0.76
CA ARG A 21 -15.40 -6.02 0.13
C ARG A 21 -15.32 -7.45 -0.40
N MET A 22 -14.12 -7.90 -0.78
CA MET A 22 -13.91 -9.26 -1.28
C MET A 22 -14.38 -10.34 -0.32
N PHE A 23 -14.32 -10.08 0.99
CA PHE A 23 -14.66 -11.07 2.01
C PHE A 23 -15.68 -10.53 3.02
N ASN A 24 -16.43 -9.51 2.63
CA ASN A 24 -17.44 -8.84 3.47
C ASN A 24 -16.86 -8.35 4.81
N GLY A 25 -15.60 -7.91 4.76
CA GLY A 25 -14.91 -7.41 5.93
C GLY A 25 -15.11 -5.93 6.17
N SER A 26 -14.41 -5.45 7.18
CA SER A 26 -14.37 -4.05 7.53
C SER A 26 -12.95 -3.61 7.85
N TYR A 27 -12.75 -2.31 8.05
CA TYR A 27 -11.45 -1.77 8.35
C TYR A 27 -11.55 -0.62 9.35
N LYS A 28 -10.43 -0.35 10.01
CA LYS A 28 -10.28 0.83 10.87
C LYS A 28 -8.95 1.50 10.53
N LYS A 29 -8.99 2.78 10.21
CA LYS A 29 -7.79 3.56 9.96
C LYS A 29 -7.03 3.79 11.27
N LEU A 30 -5.72 3.60 11.22
CA LEU A 30 -4.84 3.82 12.36
C LEU A 30 -4.23 5.22 12.32
N ASP A 31 -3.49 5.57 13.38
CA ASP A 31 -2.82 6.85 13.51
C ASP A 31 -1.77 7.04 12.39
N PRO A 32 -1.48 8.30 11.99
CA PRO A 32 -0.52 8.57 10.92
C PRO A 32 0.88 8.01 11.14
N ASN A 33 1.24 7.70 12.38
CA ASN A 33 2.56 7.18 12.73
C ASN A 33 2.65 5.67 12.69
N ASP A 34 1.57 4.99 12.33
CA ASP A 34 1.51 3.54 12.23
C ASP A 34 1.17 3.13 10.81
N ILE A 35 0.95 1.83 10.60
CA ILE A 35 0.42 1.34 9.34
C ILE A 35 -1.00 1.87 9.15
N ASP A 36 -1.47 1.92 7.91
CA ASP A 36 -2.70 2.63 7.59
C ASP A 36 -3.95 2.01 8.19
N TYR A 37 -4.07 0.67 8.21
CA TYR A 37 -5.37 0.04 8.52
C TYR A 37 -5.26 -1.26 9.28
N ARG A 38 -6.22 -1.47 10.19
CA ARG A 38 -6.59 -2.80 10.68
C ARG A 38 -7.69 -3.36 9.79
N VAL A 39 -7.64 -4.66 9.53
CA VAL A 39 -8.59 -5.36 8.66
C VAL A 39 -9.30 -6.43 9.45
N TYR A 40 -10.64 -6.45 9.36
CA TYR A 40 -11.50 -7.38 10.08
C TYR A 40 -12.30 -8.22 9.10
N ASP A 41 -12.58 -9.48 9.49
CA ASP A 41 -13.45 -10.35 8.70
C ASP A 41 -14.94 -10.00 8.88
N SER A 42 -15.82 -10.78 8.26
CA SER A 42 -17.27 -10.55 8.33
C SER A 42 -17.84 -10.73 9.75
N ASP A 43 -17.14 -11.44 10.62
CA ASP A 43 -17.54 -11.64 12.02
C ASP A 43 -16.94 -10.56 12.95
N GLY A 44 -16.22 -9.60 12.41
CA GLY A 44 -15.60 -8.55 13.19
C GLY A 44 -14.28 -8.95 13.84
N LYS A 45 -13.70 -10.10 13.46
CA LYS A 45 -12.41 -10.54 13.97
C LYS A 45 -11.27 -9.88 13.22
N LEU A 46 -10.28 -9.37 13.96
CA LEU A 46 -9.06 -8.82 13.37
C LEU A 46 -8.29 -9.94 12.65
N ILE A 47 -8.08 -9.80 11.35
CA ILE A 47 -7.42 -10.81 10.53
C ILE A 47 -6.14 -10.35 9.85
N SER A 48 -5.92 -9.04 9.73
CA SER A 48 -4.74 -8.54 9.05
C SER A 48 -4.52 -7.06 9.33
N TYR A 49 -3.37 -6.59 8.91
CA TYR A 49 -3.00 -5.17 8.85
C TYR A 49 -2.65 -4.85 7.40
N ALA A 50 -3.00 -3.66 6.95
CA ALA A 50 -2.76 -3.24 5.58
C ALA A 50 -2.13 -1.86 5.51
N GLU A 51 -1.20 -1.69 4.59
CA GLU A 51 -0.66 -0.41 4.16
C GLU A 51 -1.18 -0.12 2.77
N VAL A 52 -1.69 1.09 2.54
CA VAL A 52 -2.15 1.51 1.22
C VAL A 52 -1.20 2.54 0.66
N LYS A 53 -0.69 2.28 -0.53
CA LYS A 53 0.22 3.15 -1.26
C LYS A 53 -0.48 3.64 -2.53
N GLY A 54 -0.57 4.96 -2.71
CA GLY A 54 -1.09 5.52 -3.97
C GLY A 54 -0.18 5.19 -5.15
N ARG A 55 -0.79 4.85 -6.29
CA ARG A 55 -0.06 4.59 -7.53
C ARG A 55 -0.86 5.17 -8.69
N LYS A 56 -0.55 6.40 -9.08
CA LYS A 56 -1.31 7.16 -10.08
C LYS A 56 -1.02 6.66 -11.49
N ARG A 57 -1.27 5.39 -11.74
CA ARG A 57 -1.14 4.69 -13.02
C ARG A 57 -2.20 3.63 -13.10
N ASN A 58 -2.57 3.25 -14.31
CA ASN A 58 -3.39 2.07 -14.52
C ASN A 58 -2.56 0.82 -14.24
N TYR A 59 -3.22 -0.28 -13.94
CA TYR A 59 -2.60 -1.55 -13.62
C TYR A 59 -1.52 -1.97 -14.62
N VAL A 60 -1.80 -1.84 -15.91
CA VAL A 60 -0.86 -2.28 -16.96
C VAL A 60 0.46 -1.50 -16.93
N ASP A 61 0.45 -0.28 -16.41
CA ASP A 61 1.61 0.61 -16.34
C ASP A 61 2.14 0.78 -14.92
N ALA A 62 1.60 0.05 -13.96
CA ALA A 62 1.92 0.26 -12.54
C ALA A 62 3.29 -0.28 -12.15
N TYR A 63 3.78 -1.30 -12.84
CA TYR A 63 5.03 -1.97 -12.48
C TYR A 63 6.26 -1.23 -13.02
N PRO A 64 7.39 -1.27 -12.30
CA PRO A 64 7.55 -1.90 -10.99
C PRO A 64 6.80 -1.15 -9.90
N LEU A 65 6.25 -1.91 -8.94
CA LEU A 65 5.51 -1.33 -7.83
C LEU A 65 6.49 -0.84 -6.76
N PRO A 66 6.45 0.44 -6.38
CA PRO A 66 7.38 0.99 -5.40
C PRO A 66 6.80 1.03 -4.00
N VAL A 67 7.64 0.86 -3.00
CA VAL A 67 7.28 1.16 -1.61
C VAL A 67 8.54 1.44 -0.80
N ALA A 68 8.46 2.37 0.14
CA ALA A 68 9.57 2.65 1.03
C ALA A 68 9.87 1.43 1.91
N VAL A 69 11.14 1.07 2.03
CA VAL A 69 11.56 -0.08 2.85
C VAL A 69 11.14 0.11 4.29
N ARG A 70 11.20 1.33 4.83
CA ARG A 70 10.76 1.62 6.21
C ARG A 70 9.29 1.24 6.45
N LYS A 71 8.44 1.42 5.44
CA LYS A 71 7.03 1.02 5.51
C LYS A 71 6.88 -0.49 5.53
N LEU A 72 7.66 -1.20 4.71
CA LEU A 72 7.65 -2.67 4.68
C LEU A 72 8.12 -3.25 6.00
N VAL A 73 9.18 -2.72 6.59
CA VAL A 73 9.70 -3.20 7.87
C VAL A 73 8.64 -3.03 8.96
N LYS A 74 8.02 -1.87 9.01
CA LYS A 74 6.98 -1.57 9.98
C LYS A 74 5.78 -2.51 9.82
N LEU A 75 5.37 -2.75 8.59
CA LEU A 75 4.26 -3.64 8.27
C LEU A 75 4.61 -5.11 8.58
N ALA A 76 5.84 -5.53 8.27
CA ALA A 76 6.30 -6.90 8.50
C ALA A 76 6.35 -7.27 9.99
N ASP A 77 6.49 -6.27 10.87
CA ASP A 77 6.46 -6.49 12.31
C ASP A 77 5.06 -6.82 12.84
N LYS A 78 4.03 -6.61 12.04
CA LYS A 78 2.66 -6.90 12.46
C LYS A 78 2.38 -8.38 12.32
N ARG A 79 1.48 -8.87 13.17
CA ARG A 79 0.99 -10.26 13.11
C ARG A 79 -0.10 -10.38 12.05
N LEU A 80 -0.55 -11.60 11.82
CA LEU A 80 -1.76 -11.88 11.03
C LEU A 80 -1.59 -11.60 9.53
N ASN A 81 -0.44 -11.98 8.96
CA ASN A 81 -0.21 -11.90 7.50
C ASN A 81 -0.52 -10.51 6.92
N PRO A 82 0.28 -9.50 7.26
CA PRO A 82 0.03 -8.15 6.75
C PRO A 82 0.07 -8.08 5.22
N VAL A 83 -0.67 -7.12 4.68
CA VAL A 83 -0.90 -6.95 3.25
C VAL A 83 -0.48 -5.54 2.82
N ILE A 84 0.15 -5.43 1.67
CA ILE A 84 0.37 -4.16 1.02
C ILE A 84 -0.55 -4.00 -0.18
N ILE A 85 -1.13 -2.81 -0.33
CA ILE A 85 -2.10 -2.48 -1.37
C ILE A 85 -1.58 -1.26 -2.13
N TRP A 86 -1.51 -1.36 -3.45
CA TRP A 86 -1.26 -0.20 -4.31
C TRP A 86 -2.58 0.24 -4.94
N ALA A 87 -2.96 1.49 -4.66
CA ALA A 87 -4.18 2.08 -5.17
C ALA A 87 -3.89 2.68 -6.54
N CYS A 88 -4.11 1.89 -7.59
CA CYS A 88 -3.96 2.33 -8.98
C CYS A 88 -5.17 3.16 -9.43
N ASP A 89 -5.14 3.68 -10.65
CA ASP A 89 -6.25 4.48 -11.18
C ASP A 89 -7.48 3.64 -11.51
N ASP A 90 -7.28 2.39 -11.90
CA ASP A 90 -8.36 1.49 -12.37
C ASP A 90 -8.70 0.37 -11.37
N GLY A 91 -7.98 0.25 -10.29
CA GLY A 91 -8.20 -0.79 -9.29
C GLY A 91 -7.06 -0.89 -8.30
N ILE A 92 -7.05 -1.95 -7.52
CA ILE A 92 -5.98 -2.20 -6.56
C ILE A 92 -5.13 -3.39 -6.97
N VAL A 93 -3.84 -3.30 -6.68
CA VAL A 93 -2.92 -4.44 -6.71
C VAL A 93 -2.52 -4.72 -5.26
N TYR A 94 -2.58 -5.96 -4.83
CA TYR A 94 -2.21 -6.30 -3.46
C TYR A 94 -1.42 -7.59 -3.38
N SER A 95 -0.67 -7.72 -2.30
CA SER A 95 0.07 -8.93 -1.97
C SER A 95 0.26 -9.04 -0.47
N LYS A 96 0.34 -10.26 0.05
CA LYS A 96 0.86 -10.47 1.39
C LYS A 96 2.32 -10.07 1.43
N VAL A 97 2.75 -9.42 2.51
CA VAL A 97 4.14 -8.98 2.64
C VAL A 97 5.10 -10.17 2.56
N LYS A 98 4.73 -11.31 3.13
CA LYS A 98 5.58 -12.52 3.10
C LYS A 98 5.82 -13.07 1.70
N ASP A 99 5.00 -12.73 0.73
CA ASP A 99 5.11 -13.22 -0.65
C ASP A 99 5.89 -12.26 -1.56
N LEU A 100 6.32 -11.11 -1.02
CA LEU A 100 7.04 -10.12 -1.81
C LEU A 100 8.47 -10.58 -2.12
N ASN A 101 8.89 -10.36 -3.36
CA ASN A 101 10.24 -10.60 -3.83
C ASN A 101 10.59 -9.52 -4.83
N GLY A 102 11.57 -8.70 -4.50
CA GLY A 102 11.91 -7.55 -5.32
C GLY A 102 13.34 -7.08 -5.09
N SER A 103 13.63 -5.88 -5.55
CA SER A 103 14.94 -5.26 -5.40
C SER A 103 14.86 -4.02 -4.53
N ILE A 104 15.97 -3.70 -3.87
CA ILE A 104 16.07 -2.54 -2.99
C ILE A 104 17.15 -1.62 -3.52
N ARG A 105 16.87 -0.30 -3.56
CA ARG A 105 17.84 0.70 -3.99
C ARG A 105 17.49 2.07 -3.44
N TRP A 106 18.48 2.95 -3.37
CA TRP A 106 18.24 4.35 -3.07
C TRP A 106 17.48 4.98 -4.23
N SER A 107 16.44 5.73 -3.90
CA SER A 107 15.61 6.40 -4.90
C SER A 107 14.92 7.60 -4.28
N GLY A 108 14.52 8.53 -5.12
CA GLY A 108 13.84 9.74 -4.68
C GLY A 108 14.02 10.85 -5.67
N ARG A 109 13.53 12.03 -5.30
CA ARG A 109 13.68 13.22 -6.10
C ARG A 109 15.07 13.84 -5.93
N ILE A 110 15.48 14.65 -6.90
CA ILE A 110 16.62 15.54 -6.72
C ILE A 110 16.32 16.45 -5.53
N PRO A 111 17.21 16.55 -4.52
CA PRO A 111 16.95 17.38 -3.35
C PRO A 111 16.71 18.83 -3.73
N ARG A 112 15.69 19.43 -3.14
CA ARG A 112 15.45 20.86 -3.29
C ARG A 112 16.42 21.63 -2.38
N PRO A 113 16.69 22.92 -2.67
CA PRO A 113 17.63 23.70 -1.85
C PRO A 113 17.33 23.72 -0.35
N GLN A 114 16.07 23.51 0.04
CA GLN A 114 15.64 23.54 1.43
C GLN A 114 15.39 22.14 2.01
N SER A 115 15.69 21.10 1.24
CA SER A 115 15.42 19.72 1.62
C SER A 115 16.75 18.99 1.77
N TYR A 116 16.96 18.38 2.93
CA TYR A 116 18.21 17.67 3.20
C TYR A 116 18.28 16.31 2.53
N ASN A 117 17.14 15.64 2.38
CA ASN A 117 17.19 14.26 1.91
C ASN A 117 15.82 13.82 1.39
N ASP A 118 15.61 14.01 0.10
CA ASP A 118 14.43 13.48 -0.58
C ASP A 118 14.63 12.04 -1.04
N GLN A 119 15.80 11.44 -0.75
CA GLN A 119 16.11 10.06 -1.12
C GLN A 119 15.92 9.14 0.08
N GLU A 120 15.39 7.97 -0.18
CA GLU A 120 15.28 6.92 0.82
C GLU A 120 15.43 5.55 0.18
N LEU A 121 15.60 4.54 1.02
CA LEU A 121 15.71 3.17 0.55
C LEU A 121 14.33 2.70 0.10
N MET A 122 14.22 2.34 -1.16
CA MET A 122 12.97 1.91 -1.79
C MET A 122 13.05 0.47 -2.24
N ALA A 123 11.95 -0.23 -2.11
CA ALA A 123 11.78 -1.56 -2.69
C ALA A 123 10.93 -1.43 -3.97
N TYR A 124 11.26 -2.24 -4.95
CA TYR A 124 10.57 -2.29 -6.25
C TYR A 124 10.22 -3.72 -6.59
N PHE A 125 8.98 -3.92 -7.02
CA PHE A 125 8.46 -5.25 -7.32
C PHE A 125 7.97 -5.31 -8.76
N TYR A 126 8.47 -6.28 -9.51
CA TYR A 126 8.02 -6.51 -10.87
C TYR A 126 6.83 -7.46 -10.88
N LYS A 127 6.08 -7.46 -11.98
CA LYS A 127 4.87 -8.27 -12.11
C LYS A 127 5.18 -9.75 -11.87
N SER A 128 4.35 -10.40 -11.05
CA SER A 128 4.48 -11.84 -10.76
C SER A 128 3.13 -12.42 -10.33
N ASN A 129 3.08 -13.74 -10.16
CA ASN A 129 1.86 -14.45 -9.76
C ASN A 129 1.38 -14.10 -8.36
N THR A 130 2.26 -13.52 -7.52
CA THR A 130 1.91 -13.19 -6.13
C THR A 130 1.03 -11.95 -6.04
N PHE A 131 1.01 -11.10 -7.07
CA PHE A 131 0.20 -9.90 -7.09
C PHE A 131 -1.19 -10.19 -7.65
N LYS A 132 -2.19 -9.70 -6.94
CA LYS A 132 -3.59 -9.81 -7.35
C LYS A 132 -4.11 -8.43 -7.71
N PHE A 133 -4.91 -8.35 -8.76
CA PHE A 133 -5.54 -7.11 -9.19
C PHE A 133 -7.05 -7.20 -9.06
N ILE A 134 -7.66 -6.15 -8.49
CA ILE A 134 -9.11 -6.04 -8.37
C ILE A 134 -9.51 -4.68 -8.93
N PRO A 135 -10.30 -4.64 -10.01
CA PRO A 135 -10.80 -3.37 -10.53
C PRO A 135 -11.80 -2.73 -9.57
N TYR A 136 -11.87 -1.40 -9.61
CA TYR A 136 -12.89 -0.69 -8.84
C TYR A 136 -14.27 -0.95 -9.44
N ASP A 137 -15.26 -0.99 -8.56
CA ASP A 137 -16.65 -1.01 -8.99
C ASP A 137 -17.01 0.33 -9.64
N LYS A 138 -17.76 0.27 -10.69
CA LYS A 138 -18.29 1.47 -11.35
C LYS A 138 -19.70 1.74 -10.92
#